data_23045aa6cf827b7c1afc954ca786a16f
#
_entry.id   23045aa6cf827b7c1afc954ca786a16f
#
_cell.length_a   1.000
_cell.length_b   1.000
_cell.length_c   1.000
_cell.angle_alpha   90.00
_cell.angle_beta   90.00
_cell.angle_gamma   90.00
#
_symmetry.space_group_name_H-M   'P 1'
#
loop_
_entity.id
_entity.type
_entity.pdbx_description
1 polymer ?
#
loop_
_entity_poly.entity_id
_entity_poly.type
_entity_poly.pdbx_seq_one_letter_code
_entity_poly.pdbx_strand_id
1 'polypeptide(L)'
;MKVLRGMLKKRPILVPGGTRPVSMRVKKSLFDLISSEIKGKKVLDLFAGSGGLGVEALSCGAEMATFIEIRKSAVEVINKNLSSLHLTMKGRVYWKDVFKSIKDFWKKGVKFDFIFLDPPYYKGMTRKVLKMLDEYDILTFLGYVVCLGYYKDEEREEVYRNFSLIRKKRYGQTVVLIYRKDECCNISGNI
;
A
#
# COMPACT_ATOMS: atom_id res chain seq x y z
N MET A 1 11.63 -10.29 -10.02
CA MET A 1 10.15 -10.24 -10.08
C MET A 1 9.71 -9.56 -11.37
N LYS A 2 8.43 -9.61 -11.78
CA LYS A 2 7.92 -8.95 -13.00
C LYS A 2 6.68 -8.11 -12.69
N VAL A 3 6.46 -7.06 -13.49
CA VAL A 3 5.18 -6.33 -13.56
C VAL A 3 4.14 -7.23 -14.23
N LEU A 4 2.94 -7.29 -13.67
CA LEU A 4 1.90 -8.25 -14.09
C LEU A 4 0.84 -7.62 -14.99
N ARG A 5 0.58 -6.30 -14.83
CA ARG A 5 -0.49 -5.56 -15.53
C ARG A 5 -0.03 -4.20 -16.04
N GLY A 6 -0.90 -3.59 -16.83
CA GLY A 6 -0.71 -2.22 -17.32
C GLY A 6 0.34 -2.09 -18.41
N MET A 7 0.80 -0.85 -18.62
CA MET A 7 1.70 -0.49 -19.71
C MET A 7 3.09 -1.13 -19.64
N LEU A 8 3.52 -1.51 -18.42
CA LEU A 8 4.84 -2.12 -18.18
C LEU A 8 4.75 -3.64 -17.97
N LYS A 9 3.65 -4.28 -18.36
CA LYS A 9 3.45 -5.72 -18.23
C LYS A 9 4.66 -6.51 -18.76
N LYS A 10 5.09 -7.54 -18.00
CA LYS A 10 6.26 -8.40 -18.23
C LYS A 10 7.63 -7.75 -17.99
N ARG A 11 7.75 -6.44 -17.78
CA ARG A 11 9.02 -5.78 -17.45
C ARG A 11 9.57 -6.33 -16.13
N PRO A 12 10.89 -6.59 -16.04
CA PRO A 12 11.52 -7.08 -14.82
C PRO A 12 11.59 -6.00 -13.74
N ILE A 13 11.54 -6.42 -12.48
CA ILE A 13 11.77 -5.60 -11.30
C ILE A 13 12.83 -6.29 -10.44
N LEU A 14 13.86 -5.57 -10.04
CA LEU A 14 14.85 -5.99 -9.08
C LEU A 14 14.20 -6.19 -7.70
N VAL A 15 14.72 -7.16 -6.93
CA VAL A 15 14.27 -7.43 -5.56
C VAL A 15 15.48 -7.33 -4.64
N PRO A 16 15.42 -6.55 -3.55
CA PRO A 16 16.54 -6.46 -2.61
C PRO A 16 16.76 -7.79 -1.89
N GLY A 17 18.01 -8.10 -1.56
CA GLY A 17 18.35 -9.26 -0.76
C GLY A 17 17.63 -9.30 0.58
N GLY A 18 17.28 -10.50 1.07
CA GLY A 18 16.60 -10.69 2.34
C GLY A 18 15.13 -10.23 2.38
N THR A 19 14.53 -9.90 1.23
CA THR A 19 13.08 -9.61 1.12
C THR A 19 12.33 -10.77 0.50
N ARG A 20 11.15 -11.06 1.04
CA ARG A 20 10.18 -11.94 0.41
C ARG A 20 9.13 -11.07 -0.30
N PRO A 21 9.16 -10.98 -1.63
CA PRO A 21 8.19 -10.18 -2.35
C PRO A 21 6.81 -10.82 -2.27
N VAL A 22 5.75 -10.00 -2.38
CA VAL A 22 4.37 -10.49 -2.54
C VAL A 22 4.32 -11.50 -3.67
N SER A 23 3.68 -12.64 -3.42
CA SER A 23 3.56 -13.68 -4.44
C SER A 23 2.85 -13.14 -5.70
N MET A 24 3.29 -13.58 -6.88
CA MET A 24 2.71 -13.14 -8.15
C MET A 24 1.20 -13.42 -8.22
N ARG A 25 0.74 -14.55 -7.63
CA ARG A 25 -0.67 -14.92 -7.58
C ARG A 25 -1.49 -13.92 -6.77
N VAL A 26 -1.01 -13.55 -5.58
CA VAL A 26 -1.67 -12.57 -4.71
C VAL A 26 -1.69 -11.19 -5.39
N LYS A 27 -0.54 -10.73 -5.87
CA LYS A 27 -0.42 -9.46 -6.57
C LYS A 27 -1.33 -9.38 -7.80
N LYS A 28 -1.35 -10.44 -8.64
CA LYS A 28 -2.25 -10.50 -9.81
C LYS A 28 -3.70 -10.37 -9.38
N SER A 29 -4.15 -11.18 -8.42
CA SER A 29 -5.54 -11.17 -7.98
C SER A 29 -5.93 -9.85 -7.30
N LEU A 30 -5.03 -9.22 -6.56
CA LEU A 30 -5.25 -7.88 -5.99
C LEU A 30 -5.48 -6.86 -7.09
N PHE A 31 -4.57 -6.76 -8.06
CA PHE A 31 -4.70 -5.79 -9.15
C PHE A 31 -5.82 -6.13 -10.15
N ASP A 32 -6.31 -7.38 -10.20
CA ASP A 32 -7.54 -7.74 -10.91
C ASP A 32 -8.77 -7.06 -10.29
N LEU A 33 -8.73 -6.78 -8.97
CA LEU A 33 -9.83 -6.16 -8.24
C LEU A 33 -9.80 -4.63 -8.25
N ILE A 34 -8.60 -4.03 -8.24
CA ILE A 34 -8.44 -2.59 -7.99
C ILE A 34 -7.92 -1.80 -9.21
N SER A 35 -7.53 -2.45 -10.30
CA SER A 35 -6.85 -1.76 -11.42
C SER A 35 -7.73 -0.72 -12.13
N SER A 36 -9.05 -0.90 -12.16
CA SER A 36 -10.00 0.08 -12.70
C SER A 36 -10.04 1.36 -11.88
N GLU A 37 -9.92 1.22 -10.54
CA GLU A 37 -10.03 2.33 -9.59
C GLU A 37 -8.72 3.12 -9.44
N ILE A 38 -7.58 2.53 -9.88
CA ILE A 38 -6.23 3.08 -9.62
C ILE A 38 -5.80 4.15 -10.62
N LYS A 39 -6.44 4.20 -11.79
CA LYS A 39 -6.08 5.14 -12.87
C LYS A 39 -6.24 6.59 -12.41
N GLY A 40 -5.18 7.40 -12.59
CA GLY A 40 -5.13 8.81 -12.18
C GLY A 40 -5.05 9.05 -10.67
N LYS A 41 -4.82 8.01 -9.87
CA LYS A 41 -4.84 8.07 -8.40
C LYS A 41 -3.44 8.23 -7.81
N LYS A 42 -3.36 8.85 -6.62
CA LYS A 42 -2.15 8.98 -5.80
C LYS A 42 -2.03 7.80 -4.85
N VAL A 43 -0.93 7.08 -4.95
CA VAL A 43 -0.70 5.83 -4.23
C VAL A 43 0.42 6.00 -3.20
N LEU A 44 0.25 5.43 -2.02
CA LEU A 44 1.26 5.32 -0.97
C LEU A 44 1.57 3.84 -0.72
N ASP A 45 2.83 3.44 -0.87
CA ASP A 45 3.34 2.09 -0.58
C ASP A 45 4.16 2.16 0.71
N LEU A 46 3.53 1.76 1.83
CA LEU A 46 4.14 1.74 3.16
C LEU A 46 4.83 0.41 3.39
N PHE A 47 6.04 0.22 3.57
CA PHE A 47 6.87 -0.99 3.57
C PHE A 47 7.22 -1.46 2.15
N ALA A 48 7.67 -0.52 1.33
CA ALA A 48 7.74 -0.70 -0.12
C ALA A 48 8.67 -1.84 -0.61
N GLY A 49 9.69 -2.23 0.15
CA GLY A 49 10.58 -3.34 -0.18
C GLY A 49 11.25 -3.16 -1.55
N SER A 50 10.77 -3.88 -2.56
CA SER A 50 11.21 -3.71 -3.96
C SER A 50 10.47 -2.62 -4.73
N GLY A 51 9.45 -2.00 -4.12
CA GLY A 51 8.49 -1.11 -4.78
C GLY A 51 7.44 -1.84 -5.63
N GLY A 52 7.30 -3.15 -5.41
CA GLY A 52 6.51 -4.01 -6.30
C GLY A 52 5.03 -3.66 -6.39
N LEU A 53 4.39 -3.15 -5.34
CA LEU A 53 2.98 -2.73 -5.35
C LEU A 53 2.83 -1.35 -5.98
N GLY A 54 3.65 -0.38 -5.57
CA GLY A 54 3.62 0.96 -6.15
C GLY A 54 3.97 0.99 -7.63
N VAL A 55 4.96 0.20 -8.09
CA VAL A 55 5.30 0.06 -9.52
C VAL A 55 4.16 -0.58 -10.31
N GLU A 56 3.48 -1.59 -9.75
CA GLU A 56 2.31 -2.19 -10.38
C GLU A 56 1.18 -1.17 -10.54
N ALA A 57 0.95 -0.34 -9.50
CA ALA A 57 -0.03 0.76 -9.54
C ALA A 57 0.31 1.77 -10.64
N LEU A 58 1.57 2.21 -10.74
CA LEU A 58 2.03 3.11 -11.81
C LEU A 58 1.84 2.48 -13.19
N SER A 59 2.11 1.19 -13.33
CA SER A 59 1.88 0.46 -14.58
C SER A 59 0.40 0.39 -14.96
N CYS A 60 -0.50 0.34 -13.98
CA CYS A 60 -1.95 0.38 -14.15
C CYS A 60 -2.50 1.80 -14.35
N GLY A 61 -1.65 2.81 -14.41
CA GLY A 61 -2.02 4.19 -14.72
C GLY A 61 -2.23 5.10 -13.51
N ALA A 62 -1.73 4.74 -12.32
CA ALA A 62 -1.68 5.69 -11.21
C ALA A 62 -0.94 6.97 -11.63
N GLU A 63 -1.39 8.11 -11.11
CA GLU A 63 -0.78 9.41 -11.34
C GLU A 63 0.62 9.45 -10.72
N MET A 64 0.71 9.06 -9.47
CA MET A 64 1.94 9.08 -8.67
C MET A 64 1.95 7.94 -7.65
N ALA A 65 3.13 7.39 -7.38
CA ALA A 65 3.36 6.48 -6.27
C ALA A 65 4.43 7.04 -5.33
N THR A 66 4.12 7.05 -4.03
CA THR A 66 5.05 7.40 -2.96
C THR A 66 5.45 6.13 -2.23
N PHE A 67 6.75 5.92 -2.07
CA PHE A 67 7.32 4.72 -1.47
C PHE A 67 7.99 5.07 -0.15
N ILE A 68 7.65 4.36 0.93
CA ILE A 68 8.28 4.48 2.25
C ILE A 68 9.02 3.18 2.54
N GLU A 69 10.30 3.28 2.79
CA GLU A 69 11.13 2.12 3.13
C GLU A 69 12.21 2.55 4.14
N ILE A 70 12.42 1.73 5.15
CA ILE A 70 13.39 2.00 6.23
C ILE A 70 14.80 1.48 5.91
N ARG A 71 14.93 0.49 5.01
CA ARG A 71 16.23 -0.09 4.64
C ARG A 71 16.82 0.65 3.45
N LYS A 72 17.99 1.24 3.64
CA LYS A 72 18.71 2.01 2.60
C LYS A 72 18.91 1.18 1.31
N SER A 73 19.34 -0.09 1.44
CA SER A 73 19.55 -0.98 0.29
C SER A 73 18.27 -1.22 -0.53
N ALA A 74 17.11 -1.28 0.12
CA ALA A 74 15.84 -1.42 -0.58
C ALA A 74 15.42 -0.10 -1.27
N VAL A 75 15.66 1.04 -0.65
CA VAL A 75 15.48 2.37 -1.27
C VAL A 75 16.28 2.48 -2.58
N GLU A 76 17.54 2.04 -2.56
CA GLU A 76 18.39 2.02 -3.77
C GLU A 76 17.81 1.13 -4.87
N VAL A 77 17.26 -0.04 -4.49
CA VAL A 77 16.60 -0.95 -5.44
C VAL A 77 15.32 -0.33 -6.02
N ILE A 78 14.49 0.35 -5.20
CA ILE A 78 13.30 1.05 -5.69
C ILE A 78 13.70 2.12 -6.72
N ASN A 79 14.72 2.94 -6.42
CA ASN A 79 15.20 3.96 -7.34
C ASN A 79 15.72 3.37 -8.67
N LYS A 80 16.47 2.26 -8.61
CA LYS A 80 16.91 1.53 -9.81
C LYS A 80 15.72 1.01 -10.62
N ASN A 81 14.70 0.46 -9.96
CA ASN A 81 13.48 -0.01 -10.62
C ASN A 81 12.73 1.15 -11.31
N LEU A 82 12.55 2.27 -10.62
CA LEU A 82 11.89 3.45 -11.20
C LEU A 82 12.65 3.99 -12.41
N SER A 83 13.98 4.07 -12.33
CA SER A 83 14.83 4.51 -13.44
C SER A 83 14.75 3.57 -14.63
N SER A 84 14.94 2.26 -14.43
CA SER A 84 14.91 1.25 -15.51
C SER A 84 13.54 1.12 -16.20
N LEU A 85 12.47 1.53 -15.52
CA LEU A 85 11.10 1.52 -16.04
C LEU A 85 10.65 2.90 -16.55
N HIS A 86 11.52 3.92 -16.53
CA HIS A 86 11.20 5.31 -16.91
C HIS A 86 10.06 5.92 -16.09
N LEU A 87 10.01 5.61 -14.77
CA LEU A 87 9.00 6.06 -13.83
C LEU A 87 9.48 7.11 -12.83
N THR A 88 10.68 7.67 -13.00
CA THR A 88 11.30 8.60 -12.04
C THR A 88 10.46 9.85 -11.77
N MET A 89 9.73 10.34 -12.78
CA MET A 89 8.83 11.49 -12.64
C MET A 89 7.51 11.18 -11.91
N LYS A 90 7.16 9.89 -11.79
CA LYS A 90 5.92 9.41 -11.17
C LYS A 90 6.15 8.71 -9.84
N GLY A 91 7.39 8.45 -9.45
CA GLY A 91 7.77 7.78 -8.21
C GLY A 91 8.51 8.71 -7.26
N ARG A 92 8.06 8.80 -6.00
CA ARG A 92 8.77 9.49 -4.91
C ARG A 92 9.19 8.50 -3.86
N VAL A 93 10.48 8.39 -3.56
CA VAL A 93 11.01 7.42 -2.60
C VAL A 93 11.55 8.14 -1.38
N TYR A 94 11.11 7.70 -0.19
CA TYR A 94 11.57 8.24 1.08
C TYR A 94 12.23 7.15 1.91
N TRP A 95 13.49 7.33 2.25
CA TRP A 95 14.18 6.53 3.25
C TRP A 95 13.75 6.98 4.64
N LYS A 96 12.67 6.38 5.15
CA LYS A 96 12.02 6.85 6.37
C LYS A 96 11.23 5.76 7.06
N ASP A 97 11.04 5.93 8.36
CA ASP A 97 10.11 5.13 9.16
C ASP A 97 8.65 5.41 8.79
N VAL A 98 7.82 4.36 8.76
CA VAL A 98 6.40 4.42 8.37
C VAL A 98 5.59 5.32 9.30
N PHE A 99 5.77 5.18 10.62
CA PHE A 99 5.00 5.93 11.62
C PHE A 99 5.32 7.43 11.56
N LYS A 100 6.59 7.77 11.38
CA LYS A 100 7.02 9.16 11.18
C LYS A 100 6.47 9.72 9.86
N SER A 101 6.44 8.91 8.81
CA SER A 101 5.95 9.33 7.49
C SER A 101 4.46 9.65 7.50
N ILE A 102 3.63 8.82 8.16
CA ILE A 102 2.19 9.06 8.30
C ILE A 102 1.93 10.40 9.00
N LYS A 103 2.60 10.65 10.14
CA LYS A 103 2.48 11.93 10.88
C LYS A 103 2.89 13.13 10.04
N ASP A 104 3.96 13.01 9.26
CA ASP A 104 4.43 14.10 8.43
C ASP A 104 3.50 14.39 7.26
N PHE A 105 2.92 13.37 6.63
CA PHE A 105 1.91 13.56 5.58
C PHE A 105 0.66 14.23 6.14
N TRP A 106 0.19 13.80 7.31
CA TRP A 106 -0.94 14.43 7.98
C TRP A 106 -0.68 15.90 8.29
N LYS A 107 0.47 16.23 8.91
CA LYS A 107 0.86 17.63 9.21
C LYS A 107 0.93 18.51 7.97
N LYS A 108 1.28 17.94 6.81
CA LYS A 108 1.37 18.64 5.53
C LYS A 108 0.06 18.64 4.73
N GLY A 109 -1.02 18.06 5.26
CA GLY A 109 -2.29 17.92 4.54
C GLY A 109 -2.22 17.04 3.29
N VAL A 110 -1.18 16.18 3.18
CA VAL A 110 -1.03 15.30 2.02
C VAL A 110 -1.92 14.09 2.19
N LYS A 111 -2.74 13.81 1.17
CA LYS A 111 -3.66 12.65 1.14
C LYS A 111 -3.39 11.76 -0.06
N PHE A 112 -3.79 10.48 0.09
CA PHE A 112 -3.62 9.43 -0.91
C PHE A 112 -4.96 8.75 -1.19
N ASP A 113 -5.14 8.30 -2.42
CA ASP A 113 -6.34 7.56 -2.83
C ASP A 113 -6.21 6.06 -2.51
N PHE A 114 -4.98 5.53 -2.58
CA PHE A 114 -4.65 4.15 -2.24
C PHE A 114 -3.46 4.11 -1.29
N ILE A 115 -3.58 3.34 -0.20
CA ILE A 115 -2.49 3.05 0.72
C ILE A 115 -2.28 1.54 0.77
N PHE A 116 -1.10 1.08 0.35
CA PHE A 116 -0.69 -0.32 0.44
C PHE A 116 0.09 -0.57 1.72
N LEU A 117 -0.23 -1.67 2.41
CA LEU A 117 0.42 -2.17 3.61
C LEU A 117 0.84 -3.62 3.38
N ASP A 118 2.14 -3.88 3.26
CA ASP A 118 2.73 -5.22 3.25
C ASP A 118 3.87 -5.31 4.30
N PRO A 119 3.53 -5.15 5.59
CA PRO A 119 4.52 -5.18 6.66
C PRO A 119 5.13 -6.57 6.84
N PRO A 120 6.31 -6.68 7.47
CA PRO A 120 6.86 -7.97 7.84
C PRO A 120 5.90 -8.72 8.77
N TYR A 121 5.71 -10.03 8.51
CA TYR A 121 4.79 -10.89 9.24
C TYR A 121 5.12 -11.01 10.74
N TYR A 122 4.16 -11.41 11.56
CA TYR A 122 4.26 -11.80 12.99
C TYR A 122 4.54 -10.67 14.00
N LYS A 123 4.24 -9.41 13.69
CA LYS A 123 4.54 -8.30 14.62
C LYS A 123 3.34 -7.41 14.98
N GLY A 124 2.11 -7.81 14.64
CA GLY A 124 0.93 -6.94 14.83
C GLY A 124 1.09 -5.56 14.14
N MET A 125 2.00 -5.48 13.16
CA MET A 125 2.36 -4.22 12.52
C MET A 125 1.21 -3.64 11.70
N THR A 126 0.48 -4.50 10.99
CA THR A 126 -0.71 -4.11 10.21
C THR A 126 -1.71 -3.37 11.10
N ARG A 127 -2.03 -3.94 12.27
CA ARG A 127 -2.96 -3.34 13.24
C ARG A 127 -2.47 -1.99 13.75
N LYS A 128 -1.19 -1.88 14.10
CA LYS A 128 -0.60 -0.62 14.57
C LYS A 128 -0.70 0.48 13.51
N VAL A 129 -0.43 0.14 12.25
CA VAL A 129 -0.51 1.10 11.15
C VAL A 129 -1.96 1.46 10.83
N LEU A 130 -2.89 0.50 10.84
CA LEU A 130 -4.31 0.79 10.63
C LEU A 130 -4.86 1.73 11.71
N LYS A 131 -4.55 1.52 13.00
CA LYS A 131 -4.91 2.45 14.08
C LYS A 131 -4.34 3.84 13.83
N MET A 132 -3.12 3.92 13.35
CA MET A 132 -2.48 5.19 13.06
C MET A 132 -3.10 5.90 11.84
N LEU A 133 -3.53 5.16 10.81
CA LEU A 133 -4.27 5.71 9.68
C LEU A 133 -5.67 6.18 10.08
N ASP A 134 -6.27 5.55 11.09
CA ASP A 134 -7.54 5.97 11.67
C ASP A 134 -7.40 7.25 12.52
N GLU A 135 -6.24 7.43 13.18
CA GLU A 135 -5.93 8.65 13.97
C GLU A 135 -5.48 9.81 13.07
N TYR A 136 -4.55 9.54 12.17
CA TYR A 136 -3.94 10.52 11.26
C TYR A 136 -4.52 10.33 9.85
N ASP A 137 -5.63 10.98 9.58
CA ASP A 137 -6.37 10.83 8.33
C ASP A 137 -5.58 11.37 7.12
N ILE A 138 -4.85 10.47 6.45
CA ILE A 138 -4.15 10.73 5.19
C ILE A 138 -4.80 10.04 3.98
N LEU A 139 -6.03 9.52 4.14
CA LEU A 139 -6.80 8.88 3.07
C LEU A 139 -7.80 9.87 2.48
N THR A 140 -7.91 9.92 1.15
CA THR A 140 -8.96 10.70 0.48
C THR A 140 -10.34 10.09 0.73
N PHE A 141 -11.40 10.88 0.55
CA PHE A 141 -12.76 10.36 0.51
C PHE A 141 -12.89 9.30 -0.60
N LEU A 142 -13.56 8.19 -0.32
CA LEU A 142 -13.62 6.97 -1.14
C LEU A 142 -12.26 6.32 -1.44
N GLY A 143 -11.21 6.69 -0.72
CA GLY A 143 -9.90 6.06 -0.83
C GLY A 143 -9.85 4.66 -0.19
N TYR A 144 -8.82 3.91 -0.54
CA TYR A 144 -8.67 2.51 -0.16
C TYR A 144 -7.40 2.27 0.65
N VAL A 145 -7.51 1.47 1.71
CA VAL A 145 -6.37 0.85 2.38
C VAL A 145 -6.33 -0.63 2.05
N VAL A 146 -5.25 -1.10 1.48
CA VAL A 146 -5.04 -2.48 1.05
C VAL A 146 -3.95 -3.11 1.89
N CYS A 147 -4.33 -4.05 2.75
CA CYS A 147 -3.39 -4.73 3.64
C CYS A 147 -3.12 -6.16 3.15
N LEU A 148 -1.84 -6.52 3.14
CA LEU A 148 -1.39 -7.89 2.98
C LEU A 148 -0.85 -8.37 4.32
N GLY A 149 -1.39 -9.46 4.84
CA GLY A 149 -1.05 -10.00 6.16
C GLY A 149 -0.88 -11.51 6.13
N TYR A 150 -0.38 -12.05 7.23
CA TYR A 150 -0.35 -13.49 7.44
C TYR A 150 -1.65 -13.92 8.09
N TYR A 151 -2.27 -15.02 7.61
CA TYR A 151 -3.61 -15.41 8.05
C TYR A 151 -3.73 -15.72 9.55
N LYS A 152 -2.62 -16.11 10.22
CA LYS A 152 -2.60 -16.35 11.66
C LYS A 152 -2.45 -15.08 12.50
N ASP A 153 -2.05 -13.96 11.90
CA ASP A 153 -1.98 -12.66 12.57
C ASP A 153 -3.33 -11.92 12.52
N GLU A 154 -4.37 -12.58 11.98
CA GLU A 154 -5.75 -12.09 12.01
C GLU A 154 -6.29 -12.18 13.44
N GLU A 155 -5.99 -11.17 14.22
CA GLU A 155 -6.72 -10.89 15.44
C GLU A 155 -8.11 -10.33 15.09
N ARG A 156 -9.00 -10.28 16.10
CA ARG A 156 -10.39 -9.81 15.98
C ARG A 156 -10.50 -8.59 15.08
N GLU A 157 -11.49 -8.59 14.19
CA GLU A 157 -11.82 -7.45 13.34
C GLU A 157 -12.00 -6.21 14.22
N GLU A 158 -11.13 -5.22 14.03
CA GLU A 158 -11.25 -3.94 14.71
C GLU A 158 -12.14 -3.02 13.88
N VAL A 159 -12.97 -2.28 14.57
CA VAL A 159 -13.76 -1.20 13.97
C VAL A 159 -12.91 0.06 13.95
N TYR A 160 -12.74 0.66 12.80
CA TYR A 160 -12.06 1.95 12.60
C TYR A 160 -13.10 3.03 12.35
N ARG A 161 -12.82 4.28 12.77
CA ARG A 161 -13.75 5.41 12.63
C ARG A 161 -13.81 5.97 11.22
N ASN A 162 -12.66 5.94 10.51
CA ASN A 162 -12.49 6.62 9.24
C ASN A 162 -12.57 5.71 8.01
N PHE A 163 -12.63 4.39 8.18
CA PHE A 163 -12.76 3.43 7.08
C PHE A 163 -13.31 2.09 7.55
N SER A 164 -14.01 1.40 6.68
CA SER A 164 -14.63 0.09 6.92
C SER A 164 -14.03 -1.00 6.06
N LEU A 165 -14.01 -2.25 6.55
CA LEU A 165 -13.58 -3.42 5.79
C LEU A 165 -14.66 -3.76 4.76
N ILE A 166 -14.31 -3.66 3.46
CA ILE A 166 -15.23 -3.99 2.36
C ILE A 166 -14.92 -5.32 1.71
N ARG A 167 -13.71 -5.84 1.89
CA ARG A 167 -13.32 -7.14 1.31
C ARG A 167 -12.20 -7.82 2.10
N LYS A 168 -12.38 -9.14 2.31
CA LYS A 168 -11.38 -10.04 2.87
C LYS A 168 -11.22 -11.24 1.96
N LYS A 169 -10.00 -11.58 1.57
CA LYS A 169 -9.72 -12.75 0.74
C LYS A 169 -8.41 -13.43 1.11
N ARG A 170 -8.45 -14.74 1.29
CA ARG A 170 -7.29 -15.56 1.66
C ARG A 170 -6.67 -16.24 0.44
N TYR A 171 -5.35 -16.23 0.38
CA TYR A 171 -4.52 -16.89 -0.63
C TYR A 171 -3.42 -17.71 0.06
N GLY A 172 -3.73 -18.95 0.41
CA GLY A 172 -2.82 -19.78 1.19
C GLY A 172 -2.54 -19.16 2.56
N GLN A 173 -1.31 -18.75 2.79
CA GLN A 173 -0.88 -18.09 4.05
C GLN A 173 -1.07 -16.58 4.05
N THR A 174 -1.37 -15.95 2.90
CA THR A 174 -1.56 -14.51 2.81
C THR A 174 -3.05 -14.18 2.82
N VAL A 175 -3.42 -13.18 3.59
CA VAL A 175 -4.74 -12.55 3.57
C VAL A 175 -4.62 -11.16 2.97
N VAL A 176 -5.55 -10.82 2.11
CA VAL A 176 -5.75 -9.48 1.57
C VAL A 176 -6.99 -8.89 2.21
N LEU A 177 -6.83 -7.78 2.90
CA LEU A 177 -7.91 -6.97 3.46
C LEU A 177 -7.98 -5.66 2.69
N ILE A 178 -9.18 -5.27 2.25
CA ILE A 178 -9.41 -4.00 1.58
C ILE A 178 -10.41 -3.22 2.42
N TYR A 179 -9.97 -2.08 2.90
CA TYR A 179 -10.80 -1.09 3.58
C TYR A 179 -11.10 0.06 2.64
N ARG A 180 -12.22 0.74 2.86
CA ARG A 180 -12.62 1.94 2.12
C ARG A 180 -13.06 3.01 3.09
N LYS A 181 -12.73 4.26 2.79
CA LYS A 181 -13.22 5.42 3.51
C LYS A 181 -14.56 5.84 2.92
N ASP A 182 -15.64 5.75 3.73
CA ASP A 182 -17.01 6.10 3.34
C ASP A 182 -17.54 7.23 4.26
N GLU A 183 -18.64 7.88 3.85
CA GLU A 183 -19.31 8.93 4.63
C GLU A 183 -19.92 8.44 5.96
N CYS A 184 -20.18 7.14 6.09
CA CYS A 184 -20.94 6.60 7.22
C CYS A 184 -20.18 6.54 8.56
N CYS A 185 -18.92 6.93 8.61
CA CYS A 185 -18.13 6.85 9.85
C CYS A 185 -18.29 8.07 10.78
N ASN A 186 -19.11 9.06 10.43
CA ASN A 186 -19.32 10.26 11.23
C ASN A 186 -20.62 10.25 12.08
N ILE A 187 -21.27 9.10 12.24
CA ILE A 187 -22.47 9.03 13.10
C ILE A 187 -22.12 8.34 14.41
N SER A 188 -21.59 9.10 15.35
CA SER A 188 -21.86 8.92 16.79
C SER A 188 -21.09 9.96 17.59
N GLY A 189 -21.73 11.05 17.76
CA GLY A 189 -21.27 12.11 18.65
C GLY A 189 -22.40 13.11 18.93
N ASN A 190 -23.57 12.60 19.35
CA ASN A 190 -24.53 13.38 20.10
C ASN A 190 -25.60 12.43 20.66
N ILE A 191 -25.41 11.98 21.85
CA ILE A 191 -26.41 11.83 22.90
C ILE A 191 -25.68 12.07 24.21
#